data_ed4d2f86464afd5cbd7edd03547f4d58
#
_entry.id   ed4d2f86464afd5cbd7edd03547f4d58
#
_cell.length_a   1.000
_cell.length_b   1.000
_cell.length_c   1.000
_cell.angle_alpha   90.00
_cell.angle_beta   90.00
_cell.angle_gamma   90.00
#
_symmetry.space_group_name_H-M   'P 1'
#
loop_
_entity.id
_entity.type
_entity.pdbx_description
1 polymer ?
#
loop_
_entity_poly.entity_id
_entity_poly.type
_entity_poly.pdbx_seq_one_letter_code
_entity_poly.pdbx_strand_id
1 'polypeptide(L)'
;MQDPAYDAQSNILSSVRWLSQLNRLSLRKLIYVSSGGTVYGIPQKNPIDENHPTYPMSSYGITKLCVEKYLALYADLYGMDYRIARPSNVYGEGQRLHIHQGVVGVFVDRVFHDEPIQIWGDGKVRRDYLYITDLVSALLALLDHEGPSRIFNISSGQGHAVLEIAQMIGNISGKKVEIKFLSGRGFDVPVNVLSSERLKDETGWVPKVSLEEGISRYIEWFSKTVLGQKR
;
A
#
# COMPACT_ATOMS: atom_id res chain seq x y z
N MET A 1 10.36 -4.22 14.45
CA MET A 1 10.43 -2.73 14.59
C MET A 1 11.90 -2.42 14.75
N GLN A 2 12.55 -1.97 13.67
CA GLN A 2 14.01 -1.90 13.68
C GLN A 2 14.53 -0.64 14.38
N ASP A 3 13.95 0.52 14.12
CA ASP A 3 14.37 1.79 14.72
C ASP A 3 13.21 2.82 14.67
N PRO A 4 12.40 2.95 15.74
CA PRO A 4 11.33 3.93 15.79
C PRO A 4 11.81 5.39 15.73
N ALA A 5 13.03 5.69 16.23
CA ALA A 5 13.58 7.02 16.18
C ALA A 5 13.94 7.42 14.73
N TYR A 6 14.54 6.49 13.98
CA TYR A 6 14.80 6.69 12.55
C TYR A 6 13.50 6.86 11.77
N ASP A 7 12.46 6.05 12.04
CA ASP A 7 11.14 6.23 11.42
C ASP A 7 10.56 7.62 11.68
N ALA A 8 10.63 8.10 12.92
CA ALA A 8 10.15 9.43 13.27
C ALA A 8 10.96 10.54 12.55
N GLN A 9 12.28 10.41 12.52
CA GLN A 9 13.14 11.37 11.85
C GLN A 9 12.91 11.40 10.34
N SER A 10 12.87 10.24 9.70
CA SER A 10 12.76 10.11 8.24
C SER A 10 11.36 10.44 7.72
N ASN A 11 10.31 10.06 8.44
CA ASN A 11 8.94 10.25 7.99
C ASN A 11 8.28 11.52 8.56
N ILE A 12 8.39 11.79 9.88
CA ILE A 12 7.72 12.93 10.49
C ILE A 12 8.54 14.21 10.26
N LEU A 13 9.78 14.22 10.79
CA LEU A 13 10.58 15.46 10.78
C LEU A 13 10.85 15.94 9.35
N SER A 14 11.19 15.02 8.45
CA SER A 14 11.40 15.36 7.04
C SER A 14 10.13 15.89 6.39
N SER A 15 8.96 15.27 6.65
CA SER A 15 7.68 15.74 6.10
C SER A 15 7.31 17.13 6.62
N VAL A 16 7.46 17.38 7.92
CA VAL A 16 7.15 18.70 8.52
C VAL A 16 8.08 19.79 7.96
N ARG A 17 9.37 19.50 7.79
CA ARG A 17 10.31 20.41 7.11
C ARG A 17 9.88 20.70 5.67
N TRP A 18 9.46 19.68 4.92
CA TRP A 18 8.93 19.83 3.58
C TRP A 18 7.68 20.70 3.55
N LEU A 19 6.69 20.44 4.40
CA LEU A 19 5.46 21.22 4.49
C LEU A 19 5.76 22.70 4.76
N SER A 20 6.72 23.00 5.65
CA SER A 20 7.15 24.37 5.93
C SER A 20 7.73 25.08 4.71
N GLN A 21 8.41 24.37 3.81
CA GLN A 21 8.91 24.91 2.56
C GLN A 21 7.81 25.06 1.51
N LEU A 22 6.99 24.03 1.35
CA LEU A 22 5.90 23.99 0.38
C LEU A 22 4.85 25.08 0.64
N ASN A 23 4.61 25.43 1.92
CA ASN A 23 3.71 26.52 2.28
C ASN A 23 4.16 27.91 1.75
N ARG A 24 5.43 28.06 1.39
CA ARG A 24 5.95 29.29 0.78
C ARG A 24 5.76 29.31 -0.75
N LEU A 25 5.33 28.21 -1.32
CA LEU A 25 5.09 28.06 -2.75
C LEU A 25 3.58 28.14 -3.03
N SER A 26 3.21 28.73 -4.15
CA SER A 26 1.82 28.76 -4.61
C SER A 26 1.42 27.40 -5.18
N LEU A 27 1.33 26.38 -4.30
CA LEU A 27 0.89 25.06 -4.70
C LEU A 27 -0.62 25.05 -4.89
N ARG A 28 -1.08 24.50 -6.03
CA ARG A 28 -2.51 24.31 -6.27
C ARG A 28 -3.07 23.23 -5.34
N LYS A 29 -2.39 22.10 -5.21
CA LYS A 29 -2.85 20.96 -4.40
C LYS A 29 -1.67 20.06 -4.02
N LEU A 30 -1.73 19.45 -2.85
CA LEU A 30 -0.77 18.46 -2.37
C LEU A 30 -1.46 17.12 -2.19
N ILE A 31 -0.90 16.05 -2.75
CA ILE A 31 -1.35 14.69 -2.48
C ILE A 31 -0.31 13.99 -1.61
N TYR A 32 -0.74 13.55 -0.44
CA TYR A 32 0.08 12.77 0.48
C TYR A 32 -0.29 11.30 0.41
N VAL A 33 0.67 10.45 0.07
CA VAL A 33 0.49 8.99 0.10
C VAL A 33 0.76 8.48 1.51
N SER A 34 -0.31 8.20 2.23
CA SER A 34 -0.33 7.57 3.55
C SER A 34 -0.33 6.03 3.42
N SER A 35 -1.00 5.29 4.30
CA SER A 35 -1.08 3.84 4.23
C SER A 35 -2.35 3.30 4.88
N GLY A 36 -3.31 2.84 4.08
CA GLY A 36 -4.53 2.20 4.59
C GLY A 36 -4.27 0.84 5.23
N GLY A 37 -3.18 0.18 4.86
CA GLY A 37 -2.77 -1.09 5.47
C GLY A 37 -2.26 -0.96 6.91
N THR A 38 -1.96 0.25 7.41
CA THR A 38 -1.29 0.41 8.72
C THR A 38 -1.91 1.43 9.66
N VAL A 39 -2.63 2.45 9.17
CA VAL A 39 -3.15 3.54 10.02
C VAL A 39 -4.37 3.14 10.84
N TYR A 40 -5.15 2.16 10.39
CA TYR A 40 -6.39 1.75 11.06
C TYR A 40 -6.18 0.78 12.23
N GLY A 41 -5.08 0.03 12.25
CA GLY A 41 -4.83 -1.02 13.24
C GLY A 41 -5.70 -2.25 13.04
N ILE A 42 -6.23 -2.82 14.13
CA ILE A 42 -7.14 -3.96 14.07
C ILE A 42 -8.53 -3.47 13.65
N PRO A 43 -9.07 -3.93 12.51
CA PRO A 43 -10.35 -3.46 12.02
C PRO A 43 -11.51 -3.90 12.91
N GLN A 44 -12.42 -2.98 13.19
CA GLN A 44 -13.71 -3.28 13.84
C GLN A 44 -14.75 -3.79 12.83
N LYS A 45 -14.56 -3.47 11.53
CA LYS A 45 -15.36 -3.94 10.40
C LYS A 45 -14.52 -4.06 9.14
N ASN A 46 -14.92 -4.91 8.23
CA ASN A 46 -14.37 -5.02 6.88
C ASN A 46 -15.53 -5.01 5.86
N PRO A 47 -15.36 -4.32 4.72
CA PRO A 47 -14.22 -3.46 4.40
C PRO A 47 -14.14 -2.20 5.28
N ILE A 48 -12.92 -1.66 5.44
CA ILE A 48 -12.61 -0.49 6.26
C ILE A 48 -12.87 0.77 5.44
N ASP A 49 -13.78 1.65 5.89
CA ASP A 49 -13.95 2.98 5.28
C ASP A 49 -13.11 4.06 6.00
N GLU A 50 -13.10 5.27 5.45
CA GLU A 50 -12.30 6.39 5.96
C GLU A 50 -12.78 6.96 7.29
N ASN A 51 -14.02 6.63 7.72
CA ASN A 51 -14.58 7.01 9.01
C ASN A 51 -14.19 6.07 10.14
N HIS A 52 -13.57 4.93 9.80
CA HIS A 52 -13.07 3.98 10.78
C HIS A 52 -12.00 4.64 11.68
N PRO A 53 -12.00 4.39 13.00
CA PRO A 53 -10.98 4.89 13.91
C PRO A 53 -9.57 4.50 13.45
N THR A 54 -8.62 5.41 13.68
CA THR A 54 -7.20 5.16 13.37
C THR A 54 -6.44 4.81 14.66
N TYR A 55 -5.92 3.58 14.72
CA TYR A 55 -5.15 3.08 15.86
C TYR A 55 -3.95 2.25 15.37
N PRO A 56 -2.93 2.88 14.79
CA PRO A 56 -1.81 2.17 14.16
C PRO A 56 -1.02 1.34 15.19
N MET A 57 -0.65 0.11 14.78
CA MET A 57 0.08 -0.85 15.61
C MET A 57 1.58 -0.93 15.26
N SER A 58 2.07 -0.05 14.38
CA SER A 58 3.48 -0.02 13.96
C SER A 58 4.02 1.40 13.98
N SER A 59 5.33 1.54 14.20
CA SER A 59 6.02 2.83 14.10
C SER A 59 5.74 3.52 12.77
N TYR A 60 5.83 2.79 11.67
CA TYR A 60 5.49 3.30 10.33
C TYR A 60 4.05 3.84 10.24
N GLY A 61 3.06 3.09 10.73
CA GLY A 61 1.66 3.55 10.72
C GLY A 61 1.44 4.80 11.57
N ILE A 62 2.13 4.87 12.74
CA ILE A 62 2.10 6.07 13.61
C ILE A 62 2.68 7.27 12.87
N THR A 63 3.84 7.13 12.21
CA THR A 63 4.47 8.23 11.49
C THR A 63 3.63 8.71 10.32
N LYS A 64 3.00 7.79 9.57
CA LYS A 64 2.09 8.15 8.48
C LYS A 64 0.88 8.94 8.98
N LEU A 65 0.22 8.46 10.05
CA LEU A 65 -0.91 9.15 10.65
C LEU A 65 -0.53 10.52 11.24
N CYS A 66 0.65 10.63 11.82
CA CYS A 66 1.17 11.91 12.33
C CYS A 66 1.25 12.97 11.21
N VAL A 67 1.79 12.60 10.05
CA VAL A 67 1.87 13.54 8.91
C VAL A 67 0.49 13.92 8.39
N GLU A 68 -0.50 13.02 8.41
CA GLU A 68 -1.90 13.36 8.08
C GLU A 68 -2.44 14.48 8.99
N LYS A 69 -2.10 14.44 10.29
CA LYS A 69 -2.52 15.48 11.24
C LYS A 69 -1.80 16.81 10.99
N TYR A 70 -0.51 16.77 10.62
CA TYR A 70 0.19 18.00 10.21
C TYR A 70 -0.41 18.62 8.96
N LEU A 71 -0.84 17.83 7.97
CA LEU A 71 -1.51 18.34 6.78
C LEU A 71 -2.83 19.06 7.12
N ALA A 72 -3.63 18.50 8.01
CA ALA A 72 -4.84 19.16 8.50
C ALA A 72 -4.50 20.50 9.19
N LEU A 73 -3.50 20.50 10.07
CA LEU A 73 -3.03 21.73 10.73
C LEU A 73 -2.57 22.80 9.73
N TYR A 74 -1.81 22.41 8.69
CA TYR A 74 -1.36 23.34 7.66
C TYR A 74 -2.50 23.87 6.79
N ALA A 75 -3.52 23.07 6.55
CA ALA A 75 -4.74 23.53 5.88
C ALA A 75 -5.48 24.59 6.72
N ASP A 76 -5.64 24.33 8.01
CA ASP A 76 -6.32 25.26 8.93
C ASP A 76 -5.56 26.57 9.11
N LEU A 77 -4.23 26.52 9.21
CA LEU A 77 -3.40 27.72 9.45
C LEU A 77 -3.11 28.51 8.18
N TYR A 78 -2.97 27.86 7.04
CA TYR A 78 -2.41 28.47 5.84
C TYR A 78 -3.27 28.27 4.58
N GLY A 79 -4.42 27.61 4.68
CA GLY A 79 -5.30 27.35 3.54
C GLY A 79 -4.73 26.34 2.52
N MET A 80 -3.79 25.48 2.93
CA MET A 80 -3.18 24.47 2.04
C MET A 80 -4.25 23.48 1.55
N ASP A 81 -4.46 23.37 0.23
CA ASP A 81 -5.30 22.33 -0.33
C ASP A 81 -4.54 21.01 -0.43
N TYR A 82 -5.10 19.97 0.16
CA TYR A 82 -4.47 18.65 0.19
C TYR A 82 -5.47 17.49 0.03
N ARG A 83 -4.95 16.35 -0.39
CA ARG A 83 -5.66 15.06 -0.31
C ARG A 83 -4.73 14.04 0.31
N ILE A 84 -5.29 13.17 1.15
CA ILE A 84 -4.61 12.03 1.76
C ILE A 84 -5.08 10.78 1.04
N ALA A 85 -4.17 10.12 0.35
CA ALA A 85 -4.36 8.83 -0.25
C ALA A 85 -3.93 7.73 0.73
N ARG A 86 -4.83 6.84 1.13
CA ARG A 86 -4.55 5.66 1.97
C ARG A 86 -4.63 4.39 1.12
N PRO A 87 -3.57 4.06 0.35
CA PRO A 87 -3.58 2.85 -0.46
C PRO A 87 -3.54 1.59 0.39
N SER A 88 -4.10 0.50 -0.14
CA SER A 88 -3.92 -0.86 0.33
C SER A 88 -2.49 -1.37 0.00
N ASN A 89 -2.29 -2.68 -0.17
CA ASN A 89 -0.95 -3.22 -0.47
C ASN A 89 -0.65 -3.08 -1.96
N VAL A 90 0.09 -2.04 -2.30
CA VAL A 90 0.46 -1.74 -3.69
C VAL A 90 1.56 -2.69 -4.16
N TYR A 91 1.41 -3.20 -5.39
CA TYR A 91 2.42 -4.01 -6.07
C TYR A 91 2.45 -3.66 -7.57
N GLY A 92 3.53 -4.02 -8.24
CA GLY A 92 3.68 -3.79 -9.68
C GLY A 92 5.12 -3.46 -10.06
N GLU A 93 5.32 -3.09 -11.32
CA GLU A 93 6.61 -2.78 -11.91
C GLU A 93 7.36 -1.71 -11.12
N GLY A 94 8.67 -1.83 -11.06
CA GLY A 94 9.55 -0.91 -10.33
C GLY A 94 9.64 -1.15 -8.82
N GLN A 95 8.91 -2.14 -8.28
CA GLN A 95 9.04 -2.49 -6.87
C GLN A 95 10.47 -2.93 -6.53
N ARG A 96 11.07 -2.29 -5.52
CA ARG A 96 12.45 -2.59 -5.09
C ARG A 96 12.50 -3.91 -4.32
N LEU A 97 13.13 -4.93 -4.89
CA LEU A 97 13.24 -6.26 -4.30
C LEU A 97 14.23 -6.33 -3.13
N HIS A 98 15.26 -5.46 -3.13
CA HIS A 98 16.33 -5.48 -2.12
C HIS A 98 15.87 -5.18 -0.69
N ILE A 99 14.70 -4.61 -0.51
CA ILE A 99 14.14 -4.30 0.82
C ILE A 99 13.21 -5.37 1.36
N HIS A 100 13.07 -6.51 0.66
CA HIS A 100 12.20 -7.63 1.04
C HIS A 100 10.80 -7.20 1.49
N GLN A 101 10.26 -6.15 0.86
CA GLN A 101 8.92 -5.62 1.13
C GLN A 101 7.96 -5.96 0.00
N GLY A 102 6.70 -6.24 0.39
CA GLY A 102 5.64 -6.57 -0.55
C GLY A 102 5.58 -8.06 -0.91
N VAL A 103 4.48 -8.70 -0.52
CA VAL A 103 4.29 -10.15 -0.67
C VAL A 103 4.46 -10.60 -2.11
N VAL A 104 3.81 -9.91 -3.07
CA VAL A 104 3.86 -10.30 -4.50
C VAL A 104 5.30 -10.25 -5.03
N GLY A 105 6.01 -9.16 -4.80
CA GLY A 105 7.39 -9.00 -5.29
C GLY A 105 8.35 -10.04 -4.70
N VAL A 106 8.28 -10.24 -3.39
CA VAL A 106 9.13 -11.23 -2.68
C VAL A 106 8.82 -12.65 -3.15
N PHE A 107 7.55 -12.99 -3.36
CA PHE A 107 7.17 -14.33 -3.79
C PHE A 107 7.59 -14.62 -5.24
N VAL A 108 7.40 -13.65 -6.16
CA VAL A 108 7.89 -13.78 -7.54
C VAL A 108 9.41 -13.94 -7.55
N ASP A 109 10.15 -13.11 -6.82
CA ASP A 109 11.61 -13.20 -6.75
C ASP A 109 12.08 -14.60 -6.30
N ARG A 110 11.50 -15.14 -5.21
CA ARG A 110 11.82 -16.48 -4.70
C ARG A 110 11.51 -17.58 -5.71
N VAL A 111 10.32 -17.55 -6.31
CA VAL A 111 9.91 -18.55 -7.30
C VAL A 111 10.84 -18.57 -8.51
N PHE A 112 11.28 -17.40 -8.96
CA PHE A 112 12.20 -17.33 -10.12
C PHE A 112 13.66 -17.67 -9.79
N HIS A 113 14.04 -17.64 -8.52
CA HIS A 113 15.34 -18.13 -8.05
C HIS A 113 15.28 -19.55 -7.47
N ASP A 114 14.16 -20.27 -7.68
CA ASP A 114 13.92 -21.64 -7.16
C ASP A 114 14.10 -21.74 -5.63
N GLU A 115 13.80 -20.62 -4.91
CA GLU A 115 13.83 -20.54 -3.46
C GLU A 115 12.46 -20.77 -2.85
N PRO A 116 12.36 -21.40 -1.66
CA PRO A 116 11.08 -21.59 -1.01
C PRO A 116 10.45 -20.28 -0.53
N ILE A 117 9.14 -20.12 -0.76
CA ILE A 117 8.34 -19.05 -0.20
C ILE A 117 8.16 -19.29 1.29
N GLN A 118 8.47 -18.29 2.12
CA GLN A 118 8.26 -18.32 3.57
C GLN A 118 6.94 -17.64 3.91
N ILE A 119 6.03 -18.38 4.55
CA ILE A 119 4.73 -17.86 5.02
C ILE A 119 4.67 -17.94 6.54
N TRP A 120 4.42 -16.80 7.19
CA TRP A 120 4.23 -16.71 8.63
C TRP A 120 2.80 -17.16 9.00
N GLY A 121 2.67 -18.06 9.97
CA GLY A 121 1.38 -18.67 10.34
C GLY A 121 0.88 -19.67 9.32
N ASP A 122 -0.43 -19.78 9.19
CA ASP A 122 -1.11 -20.74 8.31
C ASP A 122 -1.41 -20.21 6.89
N GLY A 123 -0.96 -18.99 6.59
CA GLY A 123 -1.18 -18.35 5.28
C GLY A 123 -2.59 -17.82 5.04
N LYS A 124 -3.49 -17.86 6.02
CA LYS A 124 -4.88 -17.38 5.89
C LYS A 124 -5.05 -15.89 6.10
N VAL A 125 -4.00 -15.18 6.53
CA VAL A 125 -4.02 -13.72 6.67
C VAL A 125 -4.41 -13.11 5.32
N ARG A 126 -5.49 -12.29 5.32
CA ARG A 126 -6.03 -11.67 4.09
C ARG A 126 -5.63 -10.22 3.99
N ARG A 127 -5.19 -9.83 2.79
CA ARG A 127 -4.82 -8.46 2.44
C ARG A 127 -5.45 -8.06 1.11
N ASP A 128 -5.71 -6.78 0.99
CA ASP A 128 -6.15 -6.15 -0.24
C ASP A 128 -4.90 -5.74 -1.04
N TYR A 129 -4.83 -6.17 -2.30
CA TYR A 129 -3.71 -5.90 -3.20
C TYR A 129 -4.17 -5.00 -4.34
N LEU A 130 -3.43 -3.90 -4.55
CA LEU A 130 -3.74 -2.90 -5.57
C LEU A 130 -2.58 -2.81 -6.57
N TYR A 131 -2.90 -2.94 -7.85
CA TYR A 131 -1.88 -2.81 -8.89
C TYR A 131 -1.43 -1.36 -9.06
N ILE A 132 -0.14 -1.15 -9.36
CA ILE A 132 0.48 0.18 -9.38
C ILE A 132 -0.20 1.16 -10.32
N THR A 133 -0.67 0.73 -11.50
CA THR A 133 -1.35 1.63 -12.45
C THR A 133 -2.69 2.13 -11.94
N ASP A 134 -3.39 1.31 -11.14
CA ASP A 134 -4.63 1.73 -10.50
C ASP A 134 -4.36 2.76 -9.41
N LEU A 135 -3.29 2.59 -8.61
CA LEU A 135 -2.87 3.65 -7.67
C LEU A 135 -2.58 4.95 -8.42
N VAL A 136 -1.78 4.90 -9.49
CA VAL A 136 -1.45 6.11 -10.27
C VAL A 136 -2.69 6.80 -10.79
N SER A 137 -3.64 6.04 -11.38
CA SER A 137 -4.90 6.61 -11.88
C SER A 137 -5.76 7.23 -10.76
N ALA A 138 -5.76 6.64 -9.56
CA ALA A 138 -6.44 7.20 -8.39
C ALA A 138 -5.80 8.52 -7.93
N LEU A 139 -4.46 8.59 -7.89
CA LEU A 139 -3.76 9.82 -7.54
C LEU A 139 -4.04 10.95 -8.54
N LEU A 140 -4.13 10.64 -9.83
CA LEU A 140 -4.53 11.62 -10.86
C LEU A 140 -5.98 12.08 -10.66
N ALA A 141 -6.91 11.18 -10.36
CA ALA A 141 -8.29 11.56 -10.03
C ALA A 141 -8.37 12.47 -8.80
N LEU A 142 -7.53 12.24 -7.79
CA LEU A 142 -7.45 13.10 -6.61
C LEU A 142 -6.84 14.47 -6.89
N LEU A 143 -5.98 14.61 -7.89
CA LEU A 143 -5.47 15.93 -8.34
C LEU A 143 -6.58 16.82 -8.87
N ASP A 144 -7.54 16.24 -9.58
CA ASP A 144 -8.66 16.96 -10.17
C ASP A 144 -9.88 17.07 -9.23
N HIS A 145 -9.85 16.39 -8.09
CA HIS A 145 -10.95 16.39 -7.13
C HIS A 145 -11.05 17.73 -6.38
N GLU A 146 -12.21 18.40 -6.48
CA GLU A 146 -12.50 19.70 -5.84
C GLU A 146 -13.52 19.61 -4.68
N GLY A 147 -13.99 18.39 -4.37
CA GLY A 147 -14.93 18.16 -3.26
C GLY A 147 -14.35 18.41 -1.87
N PRO A 148 -15.19 18.38 -0.82
CA PRO A 148 -14.78 18.69 0.54
C PRO A 148 -13.96 17.59 1.22
N SER A 149 -14.08 16.35 0.77
CA SER A 149 -13.37 15.22 1.37
C SER A 149 -11.86 15.34 1.17
N ARG A 150 -11.13 15.03 2.23
CA ARG A 150 -9.66 15.15 2.25
C ARG A 150 -8.95 13.80 2.32
N ILE A 151 -9.62 12.76 2.78
CA ILE A 151 -9.04 11.43 3.02
C ILE A 151 -9.76 10.41 2.15
N PHE A 152 -8.98 9.61 1.43
CA PHE A 152 -9.49 8.60 0.50
C PHE A 152 -8.73 7.29 0.64
N ASN A 153 -9.43 6.20 0.86
CA ASN A 153 -8.88 4.88 0.67
C ASN A 153 -8.74 4.58 -0.82
N ILE A 154 -7.67 3.89 -1.19
CA ILE A 154 -7.43 3.43 -2.55
C ILE A 154 -7.13 1.94 -2.51
N SER A 155 -8.04 1.14 -3.03
CA SER A 155 -8.00 -0.32 -2.85
C SER A 155 -8.71 -1.06 -3.97
N SER A 156 -8.45 -2.36 -4.08
CA SER A 156 -9.24 -3.24 -4.95
C SER A 156 -10.60 -3.59 -4.34
N GLY A 157 -10.75 -3.44 -3.03
CA GLY A 157 -11.92 -3.88 -2.26
C GLY A 157 -12.00 -5.39 -2.07
N GLN A 158 -10.98 -6.15 -2.50
CA GLN A 158 -10.94 -7.61 -2.44
C GLN A 158 -9.80 -8.09 -1.54
N GLY A 159 -10.12 -8.98 -0.62
CA GLY A 159 -9.15 -9.59 0.28
C GLY A 159 -8.68 -10.94 -0.22
N HIS A 160 -7.37 -11.14 -0.37
CA HIS A 160 -6.77 -12.42 -0.76
C HIS A 160 -5.84 -12.94 0.33
N ALA A 161 -5.89 -14.26 0.59
CA ALA A 161 -4.99 -14.90 1.54
C ALA A 161 -3.56 -14.94 0.99
N VAL A 162 -2.58 -14.83 1.87
CA VAL A 162 -1.15 -14.90 1.46
C VAL A 162 -0.84 -16.21 0.72
N LEU A 163 -1.48 -17.32 1.15
CA LEU A 163 -1.35 -18.60 0.47
C LEU A 163 -1.94 -18.59 -0.95
N GLU A 164 -3.07 -17.91 -1.16
CA GLU A 164 -3.69 -17.76 -2.50
C GLU A 164 -2.73 -17.02 -3.46
N ILE A 165 -1.98 -16.01 -2.98
CA ILE A 165 -0.97 -15.31 -3.79
C ILE A 165 0.15 -16.25 -4.24
N ALA A 166 0.67 -17.07 -3.33
CA ALA A 166 1.72 -18.03 -3.67
C ALA A 166 1.27 -19.05 -4.73
N GLN A 167 0.05 -19.58 -4.58
CA GLN A 167 -0.56 -20.51 -5.55
C GLN A 167 -0.78 -19.85 -6.91
N MET A 168 -1.30 -18.61 -6.94
CA MET A 168 -1.55 -17.86 -8.16
C MET A 168 -0.24 -17.59 -8.92
N ILE A 169 0.84 -17.21 -8.23
CA ILE A 169 2.17 -17.03 -8.83
C ILE A 169 2.67 -18.33 -9.45
N GLY A 170 2.52 -19.46 -8.75
CA GLY A 170 2.89 -20.78 -9.29
C GLY A 170 2.13 -21.12 -10.56
N ASN A 171 0.81 -20.94 -10.56
CA ASN A 171 -0.05 -21.22 -11.71
C ASN A 171 0.30 -20.35 -12.93
N ILE A 172 0.49 -19.04 -12.73
CA ILE A 172 0.79 -18.10 -13.81
C ILE A 172 2.20 -18.31 -14.37
N SER A 173 3.20 -18.52 -13.49
CA SER A 173 4.59 -18.71 -13.92
C SER A 173 4.88 -20.11 -14.49
N GLY A 174 4.00 -21.08 -14.25
CA GLY A 174 4.25 -22.50 -14.57
C GLY A 174 5.36 -23.14 -13.75
N LYS A 175 5.86 -22.46 -12.71
CA LYS A 175 6.94 -22.93 -11.86
C LYS A 175 6.41 -23.65 -10.61
N LYS A 176 7.17 -24.63 -10.14
CA LYS A 176 6.87 -25.29 -8.86
C LYS A 176 7.13 -24.33 -7.72
N VAL A 177 6.12 -24.18 -6.84
CA VAL A 177 6.25 -23.34 -5.63
C VAL A 177 6.45 -24.25 -4.43
N GLU A 178 7.59 -24.11 -3.77
CA GLU A 178 7.84 -24.71 -2.46
C GLU A 178 7.45 -23.69 -1.38
N ILE A 179 6.66 -24.12 -0.39
CA ILE A 179 6.20 -23.26 0.70
C ILE A 179 6.73 -23.79 2.03
N LYS A 180 7.36 -22.89 2.81
CA LYS A 180 7.78 -23.14 4.20
C LYS A 180 6.95 -22.31 5.14
N PHE A 181 6.16 -22.95 6.00
CA PHE A 181 5.42 -22.26 7.05
C PHE A 181 6.33 -21.99 8.25
N LEU A 182 6.27 -20.76 8.73
CA LEU A 182 6.99 -20.29 9.92
C LEU A 182 5.99 -20.01 11.04
N SER A 183 6.46 -19.90 12.28
CA SER A 183 5.61 -19.56 13.42
C SER A 183 4.88 -18.25 13.20
N GLY A 184 3.58 -18.20 13.52
CA GLY A 184 2.74 -17.02 13.34
C GLY A 184 3.24 -15.84 14.19
N ARG A 185 2.95 -14.63 13.72
CA ARG A 185 3.27 -13.38 14.44
C ARG A 185 2.02 -12.91 15.19
N GLY A 186 2.12 -12.76 16.51
CA GLY A 186 0.97 -12.41 17.36
C GLY A 186 0.35 -11.02 17.11
N PHE A 187 0.97 -10.19 16.27
CA PHE A 187 0.49 -8.86 15.91
C PHE A 187 -0.08 -8.77 14.47
N ASP A 188 -0.15 -9.87 13.74
CA ASP A 188 -0.71 -9.85 12.39
C ASP A 188 -2.23 -9.68 12.43
N VAL A 189 -2.71 -8.60 11.82
CA VAL A 189 -4.14 -8.36 11.62
C VAL A 189 -4.70 -9.43 10.67
N PRO A 190 -5.72 -10.23 11.09
CA PRO A 190 -6.18 -11.36 10.26
C PRO A 190 -6.72 -10.95 8.90
N VAL A 191 -7.51 -9.86 8.85
CA VAL A 191 -8.11 -9.35 7.61
C VAL A 191 -7.96 -7.83 7.57
N ASN A 192 -7.40 -7.31 6.48
CA ASN A 192 -7.33 -5.88 6.21
C ASN A 192 -7.73 -5.66 4.74
N VAL A 193 -8.96 -5.19 4.54
CA VAL A 193 -9.55 -4.87 3.23
C VAL A 193 -10.16 -3.49 3.34
N LEU A 194 -9.87 -2.60 2.40
CA LEU A 194 -10.37 -1.23 2.42
C LEU A 194 -11.59 -1.08 1.51
N SER A 195 -12.43 -0.09 1.82
CA SER A 195 -13.48 0.40 0.92
C SER A 195 -12.98 1.65 0.20
N SER A 196 -13.10 1.69 -1.11
CA SER A 196 -12.84 2.87 -1.95
C SER A 196 -14.14 3.52 -2.45
N GLU A 197 -15.27 3.25 -1.80
CA GLU A 197 -16.57 3.80 -2.23
C GLU A 197 -16.58 5.33 -2.23
N ARG A 198 -15.96 5.99 -1.24
CA ARG A 198 -15.83 7.45 -1.24
C ARG A 198 -15.10 7.96 -2.48
N LEU A 199 -13.98 7.36 -2.85
CA LEU A 199 -13.23 7.75 -4.05
C LEU A 199 -14.07 7.55 -5.31
N LYS A 200 -14.77 6.43 -5.41
CA LYS A 200 -15.69 6.13 -6.51
C LYS A 200 -16.82 7.15 -6.60
N ASP A 201 -17.49 7.44 -5.48
CA ASP A 201 -18.65 8.34 -5.46
C ASP A 201 -18.26 9.77 -5.82
N GLU A 202 -17.09 10.24 -5.38
CA GLU A 202 -16.66 11.62 -5.57
C GLU A 202 -15.85 11.85 -6.86
N THR A 203 -15.26 10.80 -7.46
CA THR A 203 -14.41 10.95 -8.67
C THR A 203 -14.76 10.01 -9.82
N GLY A 204 -15.64 9.04 -9.61
CA GLY A 204 -15.92 7.98 -10.56
C GLY A 204 -14.81 6.92 -10.69
N TRP A 205 -13.74 7.03 -9.91
CA TRP A 205 -12.63 6.10 -10.01
C TRP A 205 -13.00 4.70 -9.48
N VAL A 206 -12.58 3.69 -10.23
CA VAL A 206 -12.63 2.27 -9.81
C VAL A 206 -11.35 1.56 -10.23
N PRO A 207 -10.88 0.54 -9.48
CA PRO A 207 -9.75 -0.27 -9.88
C PRO A 207 -10.10 -1.06 -11.15
N LYS A 208 -9.15 -1.20 -12.06
CA LYS A 208 -9.36 -1.83 -13.38
C LYS A 208 -8.60 -3.13 -13.55
N VAL A 209 -7.51 -3.31 -12.80
CA VAL A 209 -6.61 -4.46 -12.96
C VAL A 209 -6.94 -5.50 -11.91
N SER A 210 -7.34 -6.69 -12.34
CA SER A 210 -7.54 -7.82 -11.44
C SER A 210 -6.21 -8.27 -10.84
N LEU A 211 -6.26 -8.96 -9.68
CA LEU A 211 -5.05 -9.47 -9.04
C LEU A 211 -4.28 -10.44 -9.95
N GLU A 212 -4.98 -11.33 -10.65
CA GLU A 212 -4.39 -12.30 -11.57
C GLU A 212 -3.69 -11.60 -12.75
N GLU A 213 -4.35 -10.64 -13.38
CA GLU A 213 -3.79 -9.83 -14.45
C GLU A 213 -2.56 -9.04 -13.99
N GLY A 214 -2.65 -8.39 -12.83
CA GLY A 214 -1.53 -7.63 -12.27
C GLY A 214 -0.33 -8.49 -11.93
N ILE A 215 -0.53 -9.70 -11.37
CA ILE A 215 0.55 -10.67 -11.12
C ILE A 215 1.17 -11.13 -12.44
N SER A 216 0.36 -11.40 -13.47
CA SER A 216 0.84 -11.79 -14.80
C SER A 216 1.74 -10.71 -15.42
N ARG A 217 1.30 -9.46 -15.41
CA ARG A 217 2.10 -8.31 -15.90
C ARG A 217 3.39 -8.14 -15.11
N TYR A 218 3.32 -8.29 -13.78
CA TYR A 218 4.49 -8.17 -12.92
C TYR A 218 5.53 -9.27 -13.19
N ILE A 219 5.09 -10.52 -13.39
CA ILE A 219 5.97 -11.65 -13.74
C ILE A 219 6.63 -11.40 -15.09
N GLU A 220 5.89 -10.91 -16.07
CA GLU A 220 6.46 -10.58 -17.41
C GLU A 220 7.53 -9.50 -17.30
N TRP A 221 7.26 -8.41 -16.58
CA TRP A 221 8.22 -7.33 -16.33
C TRP A 221 9.46 -7.84 -15.59
N PHE A 222 9.26 -8.64 -14.52
CA PHE A 222 10.34 -9.21 -13.72
C PHE A 222 11.28 -10.07 -14.58
N SER A 223 10.72 -10.93 -15.41
CA SER A 223 11.48 -11.81 -16.28
C SER A 223 12.32 -11.04 -17.29
N LYS A 224 11.75 -9.98 -17.90
CA LYS A 224 12.44 -9.16 -18.90
C LYS A 224 13.49 -8.23 -18.29
N THR A 225 13.18 -7.61 -17.16
CA THR A 225 13.98 -6.50 -16.62
C THR A 225 14.97 -6.96 -15.56
N VAL A 226 14.53 -7.81 -14.64
CA VAL A 226 15.38 -8.22 -13.51
C VAL A 226 16.27 -9.40 -13.86
N LEU A 227 15.72 -10.43 -14.51
CA LEU A 227 16.51 -11.60 -14.92
C LEU A 227 17.31 -11.34 -16.18
N GLY A 228 16.79 -10.52 -17.11
CA GLY A 228 17.48 -10.18 -18.36
C GLY A 228 18.76 -9.34 -18.18
N GLN A 229 18.85 -8.56 -17.08
CA GLN A 229 20.06 -7.76 -16.77
C GLN A 229 21.18 -8.54 -16.07
N LYS A 230 20.91 -9.79 -15.64
CA LYS A 230 21.92 -10.66 -15.01
C LYS A 230 22.63 -11.60 -16.02
N ARG A 231 22.35 -11.45 -17.32
CA ARG A 231 23.07 -12.12 -18.42
C ARG A 231 23.92 -11.12 -19.15
#